data_621ef47b441c4339f6538eb8fed0a28d
#
_entry.id   621ef47b441c4339f6538eb8fed0a28d
#
_cell.length_a   1.000
_cell.length_b   1.000
_cell.length_c   1.000
_cell.angle_alpha   90.00
_cell.angle_beta   90.00
_cell.angle_gamma   90.00
#
_symmetry.space_group_name_H-M   'P 1'
#
loop_
_entity.id
_entity.type
_entity.pdbx_description
1 polymer ?
#
loop_
_entity_poly.entity_id
_entity_poly.type
_entity_poly.pdbx_seq_one_letter_code
_entity_poly.pdbx_strand_id
1 'polypeptide(L)'
;MKRLFLLLAMALPLACQHNAQHSELAAGSWDAQVRNQLNSLLETYQDSGAYAVFDFDKTSIVHDVSQALWVYQEEHLRYADAPTHCYLDGIPDASMPFGDITVAQMGEVLKEEFTQLAALKADGKTLDQIHATDTYKDFRARMACLLVGMDDVFGYEVSYLWMPGLLAGYTEDEAREVVHDAVLDQMGKDKLEVQEWTSPDGKWSTPVERGIWFSPEMKDLYHCLADHGITAYVCSASLELIVEVLACDPELGVGLPPEQVFGLRFVRGDKLVAEYDPEYVQTIQDGKVTCIKTLRAPLHHDKGPVLVGGDSNGDVPMLIAFDDTRHGLIIDVGRSPESKIGRLATQAREQNNTGRYLLQPNFAPIRGAVDGGGI
;
A
#
# COMPACT_ATOMS: atom_id res chain seq x y z
N MET A 1 -39.43 -55.22 -9.76
CA MET A 1 -39.78 -53.79 -9.91
C MET A 1 -39.33 -53.06 -8.66
N LYS A 2 -38.13 -52.43 -8.67
CA LYS A 2 -37.61 -51.58 -7.59
C LYS A 2 -37.64 -50.15 -8.11
N ARG A 3 -38.48 -49.33 -7.54
CA ARG A 3 -38.59 -47.89 -7.87
C ARG A 3 -37.46 -47.15 -7.16
N LEU A 4 -36.56 -46.51 -7.93
CA LEU A 4 -35.48 -45.64 -7.49
C LEU A 4 -36.09 -44.23 -7.32
N PHE A 5 -36.16 -43.73 -6.10
CA PHE A 5 -36.48 -42.36 -5.82
C PHE A 5 -35.22 -41.49 -5.92
N LEU A 6 -35.19 -40.62 -6.92
CA LEU A 6 -34.18 -39.60 -7.10
C LEU A 6 -34.54 -38.38 -6.22
N LEU A 7 -33.83 -38.16 -5.13
CA LEU A 7 -33.94 -36.93 -4.32
C LEU A 7 -33.09 -35.85 -5.01
N LEU A 8 -33.79 -34.89 -5.62
CA LEU A 8 -33.20 -33.69 -6.17
C LEU A 8 -33.00 -32.72 -5.00
N ALA A 9 -31.76 -32.58 -4.48
CA ALA A 9 -31.40 -31.56 -3.53
C ALA A 9 -31.28 -30.24 -4.28
N MET A 10 -32.27 -29.36 -4.13
CA MET A 10 -32.17 -27.95 -4.52
C MET A 10 -31.22 -27.26 -3.54
N ALA A 11 -30.00 -26.96 -3.97
CA ALA A 11 -29.14 -26.00 -3.30
C ALA A 11 -29.72 -24.59 -3.54
N LEU A 12 -30.35 -24.06 -2.52
CA LEU A 12 -30.69 -22.63 -2.46
C LEU A 12 -29.36 -21.86 -2.31
N PRO A 13 -29.10 -20.84 -3.14
CA PRO A 13 -27.98 -19.96 -2.87
C PRO A 13 -28.28 -19.22 -1.55
N LEU A 14 -27.36 -19.34 -0.58
CA LEU A 14 -27.33 -18.41 0.55
C LEU A 14 -27.03 -17.03 -0.04
N ALA A 15 -28.09 -16.24 -0.28
CA ALA A 15 -27.95 -14.82 -0.47
C ALA A 15 -27.40 -14.25 0.84
N CYS A 16 -26.16 -13.77 0.85
CA CYS A 16 -25.66 -12.89 1.89
C CYS A 16 -26.68 -11.76 2.03
N GLN A 17 -27.34 -11.71 3.17
CA GLN A 17 -28.17 -10.55 3.53
C GLN A 17 -27.22 -9.37 3.77
N HIS A 18 -26.98 -8.55 2.76
CA HIS A 18 -26.49 -7.18 2.95
C HIS A 18 -27.62 -6.41 3.65
N ASN A 19 -27.51 -6.31 4.96
CA ASN A 19 -28.35 -5.43 5.78
C ASN A 19 -27.68 -4.06 5.85
N ALA A 20 -28.39 -3.09 5.34
CA ALA A 20 -28.24 -1.64 5.25
C ALA A 20 -27.69 -1.18 3.90
N GLN A 21 -28.60 -0.83 3.01
CA GLN A 21 -28.30 -0.08 1.81
C GLN A 21 -27.78 1.30 2.23
N HIS A 22 -26.47 1.53 2.09
CA HIS A 22 -25.86 2.85 2.29
C HIS A 22 -26.24 3.72 1.10
N SER A 23 -27.25 4.56 1.25
CA SER A 23 -27.70 5.47 0.19
C SER A 23 -26.78 6.68 0.01
N GLU A 24 -26.04 7.07 1.03
CA GLU A 24 -25.13 8.21 1.06
C GLU A 24 -23.95 7.93 1.99
N LEU A 25 -22.81 8.56 1.70
CA LEU A 25 -21.65 8.54 2.60
C LEU A 25 -22.00 9.16 3.95
N ALA A 26 -21.58 8.52 5.03
CA ALA A 26 -21.62 9.09 6.36
C ALA A 26 -20.87 10.43 6.41
N ALA A 27 -21.27 11.34 7.31
CA ALA A 27 -20.61 12.65 7.40
C ALA A 27 -19.12 12.53 7.77
N GLY A 28 -18.81 11.77 8.82
CA GLY A 28 -17.43 11.49 9.24
C GLY A 28 -16.52 12.72 9.21
N SER A 29 -15.28 12.49 8.79
CA SER A 29 -14.25 13.52 8.60
C SER A 29 -14.11 13.97 7.13
N TRP A 30 -15.09 13.67 6.28
CA TRP A 30 -15.12 14.18 4.91
C TRP A 30 -15.17 15.69 4.87
N ASP A 31 -14.41 16.32 3.94
CA ASP A 31 -14.73 17.66 3.49
C ASP A 31 -16.17 17.68 2.94
N ALA A 32 -16.97 18.64 3.38
CA ALA A 32 -18.41 18.66 3.06
C ALA A 32 -18.67 18.70 1.54
N GLN A 33 -17.83 19.44 0.79
CA GLN A 33 -17.99 19.56 -0.65
C GLN A 33 -17.54 18.29 -1.38
N VAL A 34 -16.43 17.69 -0.92
CA VAL A 34 -15.96 16.38 -1.43
C VAL A 34 -17.06 15.33 -1.24
N ARG A 35 -17.60 15.22 -0.04
CA ARG A 35 -18.71 14.29 0.27
C ARG A 35 -19.92 14.50 -0.66
N ASN A 36 -20.34 15.76 -0.89
CA ASN A 36 -21.46 16.08 -1.77
C ASN A 36 -21.19 15.66 -3.22
N GLN A 37 -19.97 15.86 -3.73
CA GLN A 37 -19.60 15.44 -5.09
C GLN A 37 -19.58 13.91 -5.21
N LEU A 38 -19.07 13.21 -4.20
CA LEU A 38 -19.06 11.75 -4.19
C LEU A 38 -20.46 11.17 -4.12
N ASN A 39 -21.36 11.70 -3.28
CA ASN A 39 -22.76 11.28 -3.23
C ASN A 39 -23.46 11.50 -4.58
N SER A 40 -23.25 12.66 -5.21
CA SER A 40 -23.80 12.92 -6.56
C SER A 40 -23.25 11.96 -7.62
N LEU A 41 -21.98 11.53 -7.51
CA LEU A 41 -21.40 10.51 -8.38
C LEU A 41 -22.06 9.15 -8.15
N LEU A 42 -22.23 8.72 -6.91
CA LEU A 42 -22.89 7.47 -6.54
C LEU A 42 -24.29 7.38 -7.16
N GLU A 43 -25.12 8.42 -6.97
CA GLU A 43 -26.46 8.51 -7.57
C GLU A 43 -26.42 8.49 -9.12
N THR A 44 -25.47 9.24 -9.72
CA THR A 44 -25.39 9.39 -11.18
C THR A 44 -25.03 8.08 -11.87
N TYR A 45 -24.18 7.27 -11.24
CA TYR A 45 -23.63 6.04 -11.83
C TYR A 45 -24.22 4.76 -11.23
N GLN A 46 -25.28 4.86 -10.44
CA GLN A 46 -25.95 3.70 -9.85
C GLN A 46 -26.31 2.69 -10.93
N ASP A 47 -25.96 1.42 -10.72
CA ASP A 47 -26.26 0.27 -11.60
C ASP A 47 -25.89 0.47 -13.08
N SER A 48 -24.95 1.38 -13.37
CA SER A 48 -24.54 1.72 -14.75
C SER A 48 -23.45 0.81 -15.31
N GLY A 49 -22.90 -0.10 -14.49
CA GLY A 49 -21.71 -0.89 -14.82
C GLY A 49 -20.41 -0.07 -14.74
N ALA A 50 -20.46 1.11 -14.11
CA ALA A 50 -19.28 1.95 -13.87
C ALA A 50 -18.34 1.32 -12.83
N TYR A 51 -17.12 1.84 -12.77
CA TYR A 51 -16.12 1.42 -11.79
C TYR A 51 -15.26 2.58 -11.28
N ALA A 52 -14.68 2.37 -10.11
CA ALA A 52 -13.71 3.25 -9.48
C ALA A 52 -12.37 2.54 -9.31
N VAL A 53 -11.28 3.29 -9.32
CA VAL A 53 -9.92 2.76 -9.07
C VAL A 53 -9.23 3.62 -8.04
N PHE A 54 -8.67 3.00 -7.01
CA PHE A 54 -7.96 3.68 -5.95
C PHE A 54 -6.52 3.15 -5.84
N ASP A 55 -5.58 4.05 -5.60
CA ASP A 55 -4.34 3.66 -4.97
C ASP A 55 -4.59 3.16 -3.54
N PHE A 56 -3.63 2.44 -2.96
CA PHE A 56 -3.83 1.83 -1.65
C PHE A 56 -3.20 2.63 -0.52
N ASP A 57 -1.87 2.72 -0.52
CA ASP A 57 -1.11 3.36 0.54
C ASP A 57 -1.33 4.87 0.56
N LYS A 58 -1.57 5.44 1.74
CA LYS A 58 -1.87 6.88 1.92
C LYS A 58 -3.11 7.39 1.15
N THR A 59 -3.81 6.49 0.47
CA THR A 59 -5.06 6.77 -0.26
C THR A 59 -6.24 6.01 0.35
N SER A 60 -6.26 4.68 0.23
CA SER A 60 -7.31 3.82 0.82
C SER A 60 -7.08 3.62 2.32
N ILE A 61 -5.83 3.55 2.73
CA ILE A 61 -5.40 3.47 4.13
C ILE A 61 -4.54 4.67 4.52
N VAL A 62 -4.45 4.92 5.82
CA VAL A 62 -3.46 5.85 6.39
C VAL A 62 -2.15 5.12 6.53
N HIS A 63 -1.04 5.75 6.15
CA HIS A 63 0.30 5.20 6.00
C HIS A 63 0.40 4.11 4.93
N ASP A 64 1.45 3.28 5.00
CA ASP A 64 1.91 2.39 3.96
C ASP A 64 1.99 0.95 4.48
N VAL A 65 1.32 0.01 3.77
CA VAL A 65 1.26 -1.39 4.19
C VAL A 65 2.59 -2.12 4.01
N SER A 66 3.37 -1.75 2.99
CA SER A 66 4.70 -2.32 2.79
C SER A 66 5.66 -1.83 3.88
N GLN A 67 5.55 -0.56 4.28
CA GLN A 67 6.29 -0.02 5.41
C GLN A 67 5.91 -0.70 6.72
N ALA A 68 4.63 -0.95 6.95
CA ALA A 68 4.17 -1.71 8.12
C ALA A 68 4.78 -3.12 8.16
N LEU A 69 4.90 -3.79 7.01
CA LEU A 69 5.52 -5.11 6.92
C LEU A 69 7.02 -5.05 7.28
N TRP A 70 7.81 -4.15 6.69
CA TRP A 70 9.24 -4.13 7.00
C TRP A 70 9.52 -3.64 8.43
N VAL A 71 8.74 -2.72 9.01
CA VAL A 71 8.83 -2.37 10.43
C VAL A 71 8.62 -3.61 11.30
N TYR A 72 7.59 -4.39 11.02
CA TYR A 72 7.35 -5.65 11.71
C TYR A 72 8.51 -6.65 11.56
N GLN A 73 9.04 -6.79 10.34
CA GLN A 73 10.19 -7.67 10.06
C GLN A 73 11.44 -7.24 10.84
N GLU A 74 11.72 -5.93 10.90
CA GLU A 74 12.83 -5.37 11.68
C GLU A 74 12.66 -5.65 13.18
N GLU A 75 11.49 -5.35 13.73
CA GLU A 75 11.24 -5.48 15.17
C GLU A 75 11.20 -6.95 15.63
N HIS A 76 10.77 -7.86 14.76
CA HIS A 76 10.68 -9.27 15.09
C HIS A 76 11.84 -10.12 14.52
N LEU A 77 12.76 -9.53 13.78
CA LEU A 77 13.81 -10.22 13.01
C LEU A 77 13.19 -11.40 12.25
N ARG A 78 12.13 -11.14 11.47
CA ARG A 78 11.32 -12.16 10.80
C ARG A 78 11.49 -12.08 9.29
N TYR A 79 12.58 -12.66 8.82
CA TYR A 79 12.92 -12.77 7.40
C TYR A 79 13.09 -14.24 7.02
N ALA A 80 12.76 -14.59 5.77
CA ALA A 80 13.04 -15.92 5.23
C ALA A 80 14.53 -16.08 4.91
N ASP A 81 15.11 -15.06 4.29
CA ASP A 81 16.55 -14.95 3.99
C ASP A 81 17.12 -13.69 4.63
N ALA A 82 18.45 -13.52 4.61
CA ALA A 82 19.07 -12.32 5.16
C ALA A 82 18.61 -11.09 4.37
N PRO A 83 18.02 -10.06 5.03
CA PRO A 83 17.36 -8.95 4.34
C PRO A 83 18.31 -8.19 3.40
N THR A 84 19.59 -8.05 3.79
CA THR A 84 20.59 -7.33 3.00
C THR A 84 20.84 -7.93 1.63
N HIS A 85 20.79 -9.26 1.52
CA HIS A 85 20.91 -9.95 0.24
C HIS A 85 19.78 -9.58 -0.70
N CYS A 86 18.54 -9.65 -0.23
CA CYS A 86 17.36 -9.34 -1.02
C CYS A 86 17.24 -7.84 -1.36
N TYR A 87 17.58 -6.97 -0.40
CA TYR A 87 17.39 -5.53 -0.59
C TYR A 87 18.43 -4.86 -1.48
N LEU A 88 19.64 -5.39 -1.58
CA LEU A 88 20.73 -4.78 -2.31
C LEU A 88 21.03 -5.41 -3.67
N ASP A 89 20.57 -6.63 -3.93
CA ASP A 89 20.79 -7.33 -5.20
C ASP A 89 20.16 -6.64 -6.41
N GLY A 90 19.09 -5.86 -6.19
CA GLY A 90 18.40 -5.08 -7.25
C GLY A 90 19.07 -3.75 -7.61
N ILE A 91 20.15 -3.35 -6.93
CA ILE A 91 20.80 -2.06 -7.17
C ILE A 91 21.83 -2.22 -8.29
N PRO A 92 21.68 -1.48 -9.41
CA PRO A 92 22.54 -1.65 -10.61
C PRO A 92 24.01 -1.36 -10.36
N ASP A 93 24.34 -0.45 -9.44
CA ASP A 93 25.72 -0.05 -9.13
C ASP A 93 25.96 0.02 -7.61
N ALA A 94 26.55 -1.05 -7.08
CA ALA A 94 26.91 -1.14 -5.66
C ALA A 94 27.98 -0.13 -5.22
N SER A 95 28.67 0.53 -6.16
CA SER A 95 29.64 1.59 -5.86
C SER A 95 28.99 2.97 -5.66
N MET A 96 27.68 3.10 -5.89
CA MET A 96 26.96 4.36 -5.68
C MET A 96 27.10 4.84 -4.23
N PRO A 97 27.27 6.14 -4.01
CA PRO A 97 27.33 6.70 -2.66
C PRO A 97 25.96 6.65 -1.98
N PHE A 98 25.96 6.31 -0.69
CA PHE A 98 24.82 6.43 0.20
C PHE A 98 25.31 7.03 1.51
N GLY A 99 25.04 8.30 1.75
CA GLY A 99 25.70 9.04 2.84
C GLY A 99 27.21 9.09 2.68
N ASP A 100 27.94 8.73 3.73
CA ASP A 100 29.40 8.72 3.79
C ASP A 100 30.04 7.43 3.25
N ILE A 101 29.25 6.44 2.89
CA ILE A 101 29.71 5.12 2.43
C ILE A 101 29.07 4.75 1.09
N THR A 102 29.53 3.66 0.49
CA THR A 102 28.87 3.12 -0.70
C THR A 102 27.75 2.13 -0.32
N VAL A 103 26.87 1.86 -1.26
CA VAL A 103 25.82 0.81 -1.12
C VAL A 103 26.46 -0.54 -0.76
N ALA A 104 27.59 -0.91 -1.40
CA ALA A 104 28.31 -2.14 -1.08
C ALA A 104 28.79 -2.17 0.38
N GLN A 105 29.35 -1.07 0.86
CA GLN A 105 29.80 -0.97 2.25
C GLN A 105 28.62 -1.02 3.23
N MET A 106 27.50 -0.39 2.90
CA MET A 106 26.28 -0.50 3.69
C MET A 106 25.82 -1.97 3.78
N GLY A 107 25.80 -2.68 2.65
CA GLY A 107 25.42 -4.10 2.60
C GLY A 107 26.32 -4.99 3.48
N GLU A 108 27.63 -4.78 3.47
CA GLU A 108 28.55 -5.56 4.32
C GLU A 108 28.32 -5.31 5.82
N VAL A 109 28.08 -4.05 6.22
CA VAL A 109 27.78 -3.72 7.62
C VAL A 109 26.46 -4.37 8.04
N LEU A 110 25.39 -4.19 7.27
CA LEU A 110 24.06 -4.76 7.57
C LEU A 110 24.10 -6.28 7.66
N LYS A 111 24.86 -6.94 6.79
CA LYS A 111 25.02 -8.39 6.80
C LYS A 111 25.75 -8.89 8.06
N GLU A 112 26.78 -8.18 8.50
CA GLU A 112 27.50 -8.50 9.75
C GLU A 112 26.57 -8.31 10.95
N GLU A 113 25.87 -7.19 11.04
CA GLU A 113 24.94 -6.88 12.12
C GLU A 113 23.80 -7.87 12.17
N PHE A 114 23.14 -8.17 11.03
CA PHE A 114 22.08 -9.17 10.97
C PHE A 114 22.55 -10.55 11.44
N THR A 115 23.78 -10.95 11.07
CA THR A 115 24.38 -12.22 11.53
C THR A 115 24.51 -12.25 13.05
N GLN A 116 24.95 -11.15 13.66
CA GLN A 116 25.07 -11.02 15.13
C GLN A 116 23.67 -11.09 15.79
N LEU A 117 22.67 -10.37 15.24
CA LEU A 117 21.31 -10.36 15.77
C LEU A 117 20.65 -11.74 15.67
N ALA A 118 20.83 -12.44 14.53
CA ALA A 118 20.33 -13.79 14.34
C ALA A 118 20.97 -14.78 15.35
N ALA A 119 22.27 -14.63 15.64
CA ALA A 119 22.94 -15.44 16.66
C ALA A 119 22.39 -15.17 18.07
N LEU A 120 22.15 -13.92 18.45
CA LEU A 120 21.50 -13.58 19.73
C LEU A 120 20.11 -14.22 19.86
N LYS A 121 19.33 -14.19 18.78
CA LYS A 121 18.01 -14.83 18.74
C LYS A 121 18.11 -16.36 18.87
N ALA A 122 19.07 -16.98 18.18
CA ALA A 122 19.34 -18.42 18.27
C ALA A 122 19.81 -18.84 19.67
N ASP A 123 20.56 -18.00 20.37
CA ASP A 123 21.00 -18.19 21.76
C ASP A 123 19.87 -17.97 22.79
N GLY A 124 18.64 -17.71 22.34
CA GLY A 124 17.45 -17.59 23.18
C GLY A 124 17.30 -16.22 23.86
N LYS A 125 17.96 -15.18 23.37
CA LYS A 125 17.71 -13.81 23.86
C LYS A 125 16.29 -13.38 23.45
N THR A 126 15.61 -12.68 24.37
CA THR A 126 14.31 -12.08 24.07
C THR A 126 14.47 -10.89 23.11
N LEU A 127 13.42 -10.53 22.39
CA LEU A 127 13.42 -9.35 21.52
C LEU A 127 13.80 -8.09 22.30
N ASP A 128 13.28 -7.87 23.51
CA ASP A 128 13.65 -6.73 24.36
C ASP A 128 15.17 -6.68 24.64
N GLN A 129 15.78 -7.84 24.89
CA GLN A 129 17.24 -7.91 25.12
C GLN A 129 18.02 -7.60 23.84
N ILE A 130 17.52 -8.02 22.68
CA ILE A 130 18.14 -7.74 21.38
C ILE A 130 17.98 -6.25 21.04
N HIS A 131 16.78 -5.69 21.20
CA HIS A 131 16.49 -4.27 20.94
C HIS A 131 17.28 -3.31 21.81
N ALA A 132 17.69 -3.75 23.00
CA ALA A 132 18.56 -2.95 23.89
C ALA A 132 20.00 -2.82 23.38
N THR A 133 20.45 -3.69 22.44
CA THR A 133 21.82 -3.68 21.92
C THR A 133 22.08 -2.52 20.96
N ASP A 134 23.33 -2.05 20.94
CA ASP A 134 23.73 -1.03 19.97
C ASP A 134 23.74 -1.59 18.54
N THR A 135 24.08 -2.88 18.36
CA THR A 135 23.97 -3.57 17.06
C THR A 135 22.56 -3.49 16.47
N TYR A 136 21.53 -3.75 17.28
CA TYR A 136 20.14 -3.65 16.79
C TYR A 136 19.75 -2.21 16.44
N LYS A 137 20.14 -1.25 17.27
CA LYS A 137 19.83 0.17 17.02
C LYS A 137 20.51 0.68 15.75
N ASP A 138 21.76 0.25 15.50
CA ASP A 138 22.51 0.62 14.30
C ASP A 138 21.87 -0.05 13.06
N PHE A 139 21.64 -1.36 13.12
CA PHE A 139 21.01 -2.14 12.06
C PHE A 139 19.69 -1.52 11.60
N ARG A 140 18.74 -1.32 12.53
CA ARG A 140 17.43 -0.77 12.18
C ARG A 140 17.50 0.65 11.62
N ALA A 141 18.40 1.50 12.15
CA ALA A 141 18.55 2.87 11.66
C ALA A 141 19.11 2.90 10.24
N ARG A 142 20.11 2.05 9.94
CA ARG A 142 20.67 1.90 8.58
C ARG A 142 19.65 1.33 7.61
N MET A 143 18.93 0.26 8.00
CA MET A 143 17.87 -0.31 7.18
C MET A 143 16.78 0.71 6.89
N ALA A 144 16.34 1.48 7.88
CA ALA A 144 15.35 2.52 7.69
C ALA A 144 15.85 3.63 6.75
N CYS A 145 17.08 4.13 6.94
CA CYS A 145 17.67 5.11 6.04
C CYS A 145 17.78 4.56 4.61
N LEU A 146 18.13 3.28 4.45
CA LEU A 146 18.17 2.63 3.14
C LEU A 146 16.80 2.56 2.50
N LEU A 147 15.79 2.06 3.21
CA LEU A 147 14.44 1.85 2.68
C LEU A 147 13.69 3.16 2.41
N VAL A 148 13.79 4.14 3.30
CA VAL A 148 13.12 5.44 3.16
C VAL A 148 13.86 6.37 2.20
N GLY A 149 15.20 6.38 2.24
CA GLY A 149 16.02 7.32 1.48
C GLY A 149 16.36 6.88 0.06
N MET A 150 16.10 5.64 -0.32
CA MET A 150 16.56 5.12 -1.60
C MET A 150 15.88 5.76 -2.82
N ASP A 151 14.59 6.11 -2.70
CA ASP A 151 13.86 6.79 -3.77
C ASP A 151 14.46 8.18 -4.06
N ASP A 152 14.84 8.89 -3.02
CA ASP A 152 15.47 10.21 -3.14
C ASP A 152 16.88 10.15 -3.74
N VAL A 153 17.65 9.08 -3.44
CA VAL A 153 19.05 8.93 -3.87
C VAL A 153 19.15 8.31 -5.26
N PHE A 154 18.37 7.28 -5.55
CA PHE A 154 18.50 6.46 -6.77
C PHE A 154 17.32 6.58 -7.73
N GLY A 155 16.24 7.24 -7.30
CA GLY A 155 14.99 7.33 -8.05
C GLY A 155 14.12 6.07 -7.93
N TYR A 156 12.84 6.23 -8.26
CA TYR A 156 11.85 5.17 -8.10
C TYR A 156 12.14 3.91 -8.91
N GLU A 157 12.81 4.03 -10.07
CA GLU A 157 13.14 2.88 -10.91
C GLU A 157 14.07 1.90 -10.20
N VAL A 158 14.96 2.40 -9.35
CA VAL A 158 15.86 1.58 -8.52
C VAL A 158 15.18 1.19 -7.21
N SER A 159 14.51 2.14 -6.55
CA SER A 159 13.89 1.91 -5.23
C SER A 159 12.86 0.79 -5.26
N TYR A 160 12.07 0.68 -6.30
CA TYR A 160 11.08 -0.40 -6.43
C TYR A 160 11.66 -1.76 -6.81
N LEU A 161 12.92 -1.86 -7.28
CA LEU A 161 13.53 -3.14 -7.66
C LEU A 161 13.75 -4.09 -6.48
N TRP A 162 13.85 -3.58 -5.26
CA TRP A 162 14.03 -4.43 -4.08
C TRP A 162 12.72 -4.78 -3.35
N MET A 163 11.58 -4.16 -3.72
CA MET A 163 10.28 -4.47 -3.10
C MET A 163 9.99 -5.98 -3.04
N PRO A 164 10.29 -6.80 -4.08
CA PRO A 164 10.17 -8.25 -4.02
C PRO A 164 11.01 -8.91 -2.91
N GLY A 165 12.10 -8.26 -2.49
CA GLY A 165 12.98 -8.76 -1.42
C GLY A 165 12.30 -8.88 -0.06
N LEU A 166 11.23 -8.11 0.20
CA LEU A 166 10.46 -8.18 1.45
C LEU A 166 9.93 -9.58 1.74
N LEU A 167 9.52 -10.31 0.70
CA LEU A 167 8.89 -11.62 0.80
C LEU A 167 9.69 -12.74 0.12
N ALA A 168 10.89 -12.45 -0.38
CA ALA A 168 11.74 -13.47 -0.99
C ALA A 168 12.12 -14.57 -0.01
N GLY A 169 12.17 -15.81 -0.48
CA GLY A 169 12.51 -16.98 0.32
C GLY A 169 11.35 -17.62 1.09
N TYR A 170 10.22 -16.94 1.25
CA TYR A 170 9.00 -17.53 1.77
C TYR A 170 8.24 -18.33 0.69
N THR A 171 7.50 -19.33 1.10
CA THR A 171 6.38 -19.83 0.29
C THR A 171 5.25 -18.81 0.29
N GLU A 172 4.28 -18.91 -0.62
CA GLU A 172 3.16 -17.95 -0.66
C GLU A 172 2.34 -17.98 0.65
N ASP A 173 2.10 -19.16 1.21
CA ASP A 173 1.35 -19.28 2.47
C ASP A 173 2.10 -18.66 3.65
N GLU A 174 3.42 -18.90 3.76
CA GLU A 174 4.25 -18.26 4.79
C GLU A 174 4.30 -16.74 4.63
N ALA A 175 4.37 -16.24 3.40
CA ALA A 175 4.35 -14.81 3.12
C ALA A 175 3.02 -14.18 3.56
N ARG A 176 1.88 -14.81 3.24
CA ARG A 176 0.55 -14.35 3.68
C ARG A 176 0.44 -14.33 5.21
N GLU A 177 0.99 -15.35 5.90
CA GLU A 177 1.02 -15.37 7.37
C GLU A 177 1.85 -14.22 7.93
N VAL A 178 3.07 -13.99 7.42
CA VAL A 178 3.93 -12.90 7.88
C VAL A 178 3.29 -11.52 7.65
N VAL A 179 2.68 -11.31 6.49
CA VAL A 179 1.97 -10.06 6.19
C VAL A 179 0.75 -9.88 7.11
N HIS A 180 -0.01 -10.94 7.34
CA HIS A 180 -1.17 -10.89 8.25
C HIS A 180 -0.74 -10.55 9.68
N ASP A 181 0.32 -11.18 10.19
CA ASP A 181 0.89 -10.86 11.50
C ASP A 181 1.33 -9.39 11.57
N ALA A 182 1.99 -8.88 10.52
CA ALA A 182 2.40 -7.49 10.45
C ALA A 182 1.20 -6.54 10.44
N VAL A 183 0.15 -6.87 9.68
CA VAL A 183 -1.10 -6.09 9.68
C VAL A 183 -1.73 -6.06 11.08
N LEU A 184 -1.84 -7.20 11.76
CA LEU A 184 -2.39 -7.25 13.12
C LEU A 184 -1.55 -6.45 14.12
N ASP A 185 -0.22 -6.51 14.00
CA ASP A 185 0.70 -5.76 14.85
C ASP A 185 0.58 -4.24 14.63
N GLN A 186 0.44 -3.79 13.40
CA GLN A 186 0.48 -2.38 13.02
C GLN A 186 -0.93 -1.73 12.88
N MET A 187 -2.01 -2.50 12.87
CA MET A 187 -3.36 -1.97 12.64
C MET A 187 -3.91 -1.22 13.86
N GLY A 188 -4.32 0.01 13.65
CA GLY A 188 -5.06 0.83 14.62
C GLY A 188 -4.72 2.31 14.55
N LYS A 189 -5.75 3.16 14.72
CA LYS A 189 -5.57 4.62 14.75
C LYS A 189 -4.65 5.08 15.90
N ASP A 190 -4.65 4.36 16.99
CA ASP A 190 -3.81 4.60 18.18
C ASP A 190 -2.35 4.18 17.98
N LYS A 191 -2.06 3.39 16.95
CA LYS A 191 -0.72 2.97 16.57
C LYS A 191 -0.05 3.90 15.56
N LEU A 192 -0.80 4.84 14.98
CA LEU A 192 -0.26 5.82 14.03
C LEU A 192 0.69 6.77 14.74
N GLU A 193 1.96 6.68 14.42
CA GLU A 193 3.02 7.56 14.95
C GLU A 193 4.16 7.69 13.95
N VAL A 194 5.00 8.68 14.15
CA VAL A 194 6.30 8.81 13.49
C VAL A 194 7.37 8.70 14.56
N GLN A 195 8.27 7.73 14.41
CA GLN A 195 9.40 7.53 15.31
C GLN A 195 10.70 7.89 14.58
N GLU A 196 11.59 8.60 15.26
CA GLU A 196 12.96 8.82 14.77
C GLU A 196 13.81 7.59 15.12
N TRP A 197 14.29 6.89 14.09
CA TRP A 197 15.21 5.77 14.26
C TRP A 197 16.63 6.25 14.03
N THR A 198 17.41 6.25 15.10
CA THR A 198 18.77 6.83 15.11
C THR A 198 19.79 5.78 15.54
N SER A 199 20.91 5.69 14.80
CA SER A 199 22.05 4.86 15.16
C SER A 199 22.74 5.37 16.44
N PRO A 200 23.44 4.49 17.19
CA PRO A 200 24.10 4.90 18.45
C PRO A 200 25.11 6.03 18.29
N ASP A 201 25.77 6.13 17.14
CA ASP A 201 26.73 7.19 16.82
C ASP A 201 26.07 8.46 16.24
N GLY A 202 24.74 8.43 16.01
CA GLY A 202 23.95 9.55 15.48
C GLY A 202 24.14 9.84 14.00
N LYS A 203 24.87 9.00 13.25
CA LYS A 203 25.12 9.26 11.82
C LYS A 203 23.97 8.88 10.92
N TRP A 204 23.24 7.83 11.29
CA TRP A 204 22.08 7.35 10.57
C TRP A 204 20.83 7.71 11.37
N SER A 205 19.96 8.52 10.81
CA SER A 205 18.70 8.91 11.44
C SER A 205 17.67 9.22 10.38
N THR A 206 16.47 8.69 10.57
CA THR A 206 15.34 8.95 9.67
C THR A 206 14.02 8.78 10.41
N PRO A 207 12.99 9.58 10.06
CA PRO A 207 11.65 9.36 10.55
C PRO A 207 11.05 8.11 9.92
N VAL A 208 10.40 7.29 10.73
CA VAL A 208 9.73 6.06 10.32
C VAL A 208 8.25 6.17 10.71
N GLU A 209 7.38 6.11 9.73
CA GLU A 209 5.93 6.02 9.95
C GLU A 209 5.59 4.63 10.48
N ARG A 210 4.87 4.57 11.60
CA ARG A 210 4.38 3.34 12.22
C ARG A 210 2.88 3.31 12.26
N GLY A 211 2.36 2.10 12.27
CA GLY A 211 0.93 1.87 12.25
C GLY A 211 0.31 2.08 10.87
N ILE A 212 -0.77 1.39 10.64
CA ILE A 212 -1.66 1.56 9.49
C ILE A 212 -3.10 1.62 9.97
N TRP A 213 -3.96 2.30 9.23
CA TRP A 213 -5.37 2.37 9.60
C TRP A 213 -6.25 2.56 8.37
N PHE A 214 -7.24 1.68 8.25
CA PHE A 214 -8.29 1.84 7.26
C PHE A 214 -9.38 2.73 7.86
N SER A 215 -9.48 3.98 7.40
CA SER A 215 -10.44 4.93 7.97
C SER A 215 -11.88 4.47 7.76
N PRO A 216 -12.79 4.76 8.71
CA PRO A 216 -14.21 4.49 8.52
C PRO A 216 -14.78 5.15 7.26
N GLU A 217 -14.29 6.33 6.90
CA GLU A 217 -14.70 7.09 5.73
C GLU A 217 -14.38 6.34 4.43
N MET A 218 -13.16 5.81 4.32
CA MET A 218 -12.78 5.04 3.12
C MET A 218 -13.49 3.68 3.09
N LYS A 219 -13.65 3.00 4.24
CA LYS A 219 -14.47 1.78 4.29
C LYS A 219 -15.91 2.04 3.82
N ASP A 220 -16.51 3.13 4.30
CA ASP A 220 -17.85 3.55 3.92
C ASP A 220 -17.94 3.86 2.41
N LEU A 221 -16.94 4.53 1.82
CA LEU A 221 -16.88 4.78 0.38
C LEU A 221 -16.87 3.49 -0.45
N TYR A 222 -16.05 2.51 -0.08
CA TYR A 222 -16.00 1.21 -0.77
C TYR A 222 -17.35 0.48 -0.67
N HIS A 223 -18.01 0.50 0.48
CA HIS A 223 -19.32 -0.12 0.66
C HIS A 223 -20.41 0.64 -0.12
N CYS A 224 -20.42 1.98 -0.07
CA CYS A 224 -21.36 2.78 -0.86
C CYS A 224 -21.21 2.54 -2.37
N LEU A 225 -19.97 2.43 -2.89
CA LEU A 225 -19.73 2.08 -4.29
C LEU A 225 -20.37 0.73 -4.62
N ALA A 226 -20.12 -0.29 -3.79
CA ALA A 226 -20.67 -1.62 -3.99
C ALA A 226 -22.22 -1.63 -3.95
N ASP A 227 -22.82 -0.93 -2.99
CA ASP A 227 -24.28 -0.82 -2.83
C ASP A 227 -24.95 -0.09 -4.01
N HIS A 228 -24.19 0.79 -4.69
CA HIS A 228 -24.65 1.47 -5.92
C HIS A 228 -24.28 0.70 -7.22
N GLY A 229 -23.77 -0.52 -7.11
CA GLY A 229 -23.40 -1.33 -8.28
C GLY A 229 -22.16 -0.78 -9.03
N ILE A 230 -21.35 0.05 -8.38
CA ILE A 230 -20.08 0.58 -8.92
C ILE A 230 -18.94 -0.30 -8.41
N THR A 231 -18.25 -0.99 -9.31
CA THR A 231 -17.14 -1.88 -8.92
C THR A 231 -15.93 -1.06 -8.48
N ALA A 232 -15.42 -1.33 -7.29
CA ALA A 232 -14.18 -0.69 -6.80
C ALA A 232 -12.97 -1.59 -7.03
N TYR A 233 -11.88 -1.02 -7.52
CA TYR A 233 -10.59 -1.69 -7.70
C TYR A 233 -9.49 -0.96 -6.92
N VAL A 234 -8.50 -1.71 -6.46
CA VAL A 234 -7.24 -1.19 -5.96
C VAL A 234 -6.17 -1.36 -7.03
N CYS A 235 -5.35 -0.33 -7.27
CA CYS A 235 -4.21 -0.34 -8.17
C CYS A 235 -3.01 0.31 -7.47
N SER A 236 -2.25 -0.50 -6.73
CA SER A 236 -1.16 -0.08 -5.84
C SER A 236 0.22 -0.28 -6.46
N ALA A 237 1.19 0.51 -6.04
CA ALA A 237 2.61 0.27 -6.30
C ALA A 237 3.30 -0.55 -5.18
N SER A 238 2.52 -1.11 -4.24
CA SER A 238 2.97 -2.13 -3.30
C SER A 238 2.79 -3.53 -3.87
N LEU A 239 3.46 -4.54 -3.29
CA LEU A 239 3.30 -5.94 -3.69
C LEU A 239 1.84 -6.37 -3.55
N GLU A 240 1.28 -6.93 -4.62
CA GLU A 240 -0.13 -7.35 -4.70
C GLU A 240 -0.54 -8.24 -3.53
N LEU A 241 0.30 -9.22 -3.17
CA LEU A 241 0.05 -10.12 -2.03
C LEU A 241 -0.11 -9.35 -0.72
N ILE A 242 0.71 -8.32 -0.47
CA ILE A 242 0.62 -7.51 0.76
C ILE A 242 -0.71 -6.75 0.80
N VAL A 243 -1.08 -6.14 -0.32
CA VAL A 243 -2.34 -5.39 -0.46
C VAL A 243 -3.55 -6.32 -0.33
N GLU A 244 -3.52 -7.50 -0.97
CA GLU A 244 -4.59 -8.51 -0.88
C GLU A 244 -4.88 -8.91 0.57
N VAL A 245 -3.84 -9.19 1.37
CA VAL A 245 -4.01 -9.64 2.75
C VAL A 245 -4.83 -8.65 3.58
N LEU A 246 -4.68 -7.35 3.34
CA LEU A 246 -5.47 -6.33 4.05
C LEU A 246 -6.77 -5.99 3.33
N ALA A 247 -6.74 -5.69 2.03
CA ALA A 247 -7.91 -5.20 1.30
C ALA A 247 -9.03 -6.24 1.17
N CYS A 248 -8.66 -7.54 1.06
CA CYS A 248 -9.63 -8.63 0.93
C CYS A 248 -10.17 -9.12 2.28
N ASP A 249 -9.54 -8.77 3.40
CA ASP A 249 -10.05 -9.14 4.72
C ASP A 249 -11.31 -8.31 5.03
N PRO A 250 -12.46 -8.97 5.35
CA PRO A 250 -13.72 -8.24 5.62
C PRO A 250 -13.76 -7.53 6.97
N GLU A 251 -12.89 -7.90 7.92
CA GLU A 251 -12.85 -7.30 9.26
C GLU A 251 -11.81 -6.17 9.31
N LEU A 252 -10.60 -6.44 8.84
CA LEU A 252 -9.49 -5.48 8.83
C LEU A 252 -9.59 -4.50 7.67
N GLY A 253 -9.89 -4.98 6.46
CA GLY A 253 -10.02 -4.22 5.23
C GLY A 253 -11.47 -3.89 4.87
N VAL A 254 -11.82 -4.14 3.60
CA VAL A 254 -13.14 -3.87 3.00
C VAL A 254 -13.75 -5.10 2.31
N GLY A 255 -13.11 -6.26 2.41
CA GLY A 255 -13.58 -7.52 1.85
C GLY A 255 -13.62 -7.54 0.32
N LEU A 256 -12.70 -6.87 -0.36
CA LEU A 256 -12.63 -6.92 -1.81
C LEU A 256 -12.34 -8.35 -2.30
N PRO A 257 -12.95 -8.79 -3.39
CA PRO A 257 -12.49 -9.97 -4.09
C PRO A 257 -11.05 -9.80 -4.58
N PRO A 258 -10.17 -10.83 -4.50
CA PRO A 258 -8.77 -10.72 -4.94
C PRO A 258 -8.61 -10.22 -6.38
N GLU A 259 -9.53 -10.55 -7.28
CA GLU A 259 -9.52 -10.07 -8.67
C GLU A 259 -9.78 -8.56 -8.81
N GLN A 260 -10.10 -7.87 -7.73
CA GLN A 260 -10.25 -6.41 -7.69
C GLN A 260 -9.01 -5.72 -7.12
N VAL A 261 -7.97 -6.47 -6.76
CA VAL A 261 -6.70 -5.93 -6.24
C VAL A 261 -5.60 -6.13 -7.28
N PHE A 262 -4.87 -5.06 -7.58
CA PHE A 262 -3.70 -5.03 -8.46
C PHE A 262 -2.55 -4.36 -7.73
N GLY A 263 -1.42 -5.01 -7.77
CA GLY A 263 -0.18 -4.55 -7.18
C GLY A 263 1.02 -4.98 -8.01
N LEU A 264 2.20 -4.83 -7.45
CA LEU A 264 3.42 -5.36 -8.02
C LEU A 264 3.41 -6.89 -7.92
N ARG A 265 3.78 -7.56 -9.00
CA ARG A 265 3.90 -9.01 -9.03
C ARG A 265 5.35 -9.43 -9.19
N PHE A 266 5.72 -10.45 -8.45
CA PHE A 266 7.04 -11.09 -8.51
C PHE A 266 6.93 -12.53 -9.02
N VAL A 267 8.08 -13.08 -9.44
CA VAL A 267 8.17 -14.47 -9.91
C VAL A 267 7.76 -15.41 -8.77
N ARG A 268 6.81 -16.29 -9.06
CA ARG A 268 6.30 -17.31 -8.14
C ARG A 268 6.86 -18.68 -8.52
N GLY A 269 7.46 -19.37 -7.55
CA GLY A 269 7.93 -20.75 -7.64
C GLY A 269 7.51 -21.51 -6.39
N ASP A 270 8.28 -22.54 -6.00
CA ASP A 270 8.10 -23.19 -4.70
C ASP A 270 8.30 -22.18 -3.56
N LYS A 271 9.14 -21.18 -3.79
CA LYS A 271 9.34 -19.99 -2.96
C LYS A 271 9.25 -18.74 -3.83
N LEU A 272 8.93 -17.62 -3.19
CA LEU A 272 8.93 -16.31 -3.81
C LEU A 272 10.37 -15.86 -4.11
N VAL A 273 10.57 -15.26 -5.28
CA VAL A 273 11.89 -14.83 -5.75
C VAL A 273 11.92 -13.30 -5.76
N ALA A 274 13.06 -12.69 -5.42
CA ALA A 274 13.25 -11.24 -5.41
C ALA A 274 13.36 -10.65 -6.84
N GLU A 275 12.44 -11.02 -7.72
CA GLU A 275 12.39 -10.57 -9.11
C GLU A 275 10.93 -10.29 -9.52
N TYR A 276 10.72 -9.22 -10.27
CA TYR A 276 9.41 -8.95 -10.85
C TYR A 276 9.04 -9.95 -11.93
N ASP A 277 7.74 -10.28 -11.99
CA ASP A 277 7.18 -11.06 -13.09
C ASP A 277 7.36 -10.30 -14.42
N PRO A 278 8.17 -10.83 -15.36
CA PRO A 278 8.46 -10.14 -16.63
C PRO A 278 7.27 -10.13 -17.60
N GLU A 279 6.26 -10.95 -17.38
CA GLU A 279 5.06 -11.03 -18.23
C GLU A 279 3.95 -10.09 -17.73
N TYR A 280 4.14 -9.46 -16.57
CA TYR A 280 3.16 -8.57 -15.97
C TYR A 280 3.63 -7.11 -16.03
N VAL A 281 2.74 -6.22 -16.49
CA VAL A 281 3.00 -4.77 -16.45
C VAL A 281 2.87 -4.29 -15.01
N GLN A 282 4.00 -3.96 -14.41
CA GLN A 282 4.03 -3.51 -13.01
C GLN A 282 3.25 -2.20 -12.82
N THR A 283 2.52 -2.10 -11.73
CA THR A 283 1.58 -1.00 -11.41
C THR A 283 2.28 0.25 -10.88
N ILE A 284 3.37 0.66 -11.55
CA ILE A 284 4.15 1.86 -11.22
C ILE A 284 3.84 2.96 -12.23
N GLN A 285 3.44 4.14 -11.79
CA GLN A 285 3.17 5.32 -12.63
C GLN A 285 2.29 5.00 -13.86
N ASP A 286 2.81 5.09 -15.10
CA ASP A 286 2.09 4.78 -16.34
C ASP A 286 1.66 3.30 -16.42
N GLY A 287 2.32 2.42 -15.68
CA GLY A 287 1.93 1.02 -15.55
C GLY A 287 0.53 0.87 -14.93
N LYS A 288 0.14 1.73 -13.98
CA LYS A 288 -1.23 1.78 -13.45
C LYS A 288 -2.25 2.04 -14.57
N VAL A 289 -1.97 3.00 -15.46
CA VAL A 289 -2.84 3.30 -16.62
C VAL A 289 -2.93 2.12 -17.56
N THR A 290 -1.81 1.47 -17.86
CA THR A 290 -1.77 0.29 -18.72
C THR A 290 -2.57 -0.85 -18.11
N CYS A 291 -2.41 -1.12 -16.82
CA CYS A 291 -3.16 -2.13 -16.08
C CYS A 291 -4.68 -1.87 -16.17
N ILE A 292 -5.12 -0.63 -15.90
CA ILE A 292 -6.53 -0.25 -15.99
C ILE A 292 -7.06 -0.44 -17.41
N LYS A 293 -6.35 0.00 -18.44
CA LYS A 293 -6.77 -0.11 -19.85
C LYS A 293 -6.85 -1.55 -20.33
N THR A 294 -5.90 -2.39 -19.94
CA THR A 294 -5.79 -3.75 -20.49
C THR A 294 -6.58 -4.79 -19.69
N LEU A 295 -6.69 -4.62 -18.37
CA LEU A 295 -7.28 -5.62 -17.49
C LEU A 295 -8.69 -5.25 -17.02
N ARG A 296 -9.04 -3.96 -16.95
CA ARG A 296 -10.30 -3.49 -16.36
C ARG A 296 -11.27 -2.87 -17.36
N ALA A 297 -10.80 -1.94 -18.18
CA ALA A 297 -11.69 -1.30 -19.15
C ALA A 297 -12.48 -2.29 -20.02
N PRO A 298 -11.92 -3.42 -20.50
CA PRO A 298 -12.68 -4.41 -21.25
C PRO A 298 -13.85 -5.04 -20.50
N LEU A 299 -13.76 -5.13 -19.16
CA LEU A 299 -14.88 -5.61 -18.32
C LEU A 299 -15.99 -4.57 -18.14
N HIS A 300 -15.73 -3.31 -18.50
CA HIS A 300 -16.61 -2.15 -18.34
C HIS A 300 -16.86 -1.44 -19.67
N HIS A 301 -17.09 -2.22 -20.75
CA HIS A 301 -17.41 -1.72 -22.09
C HIS A 301 -16.33 -0.79 -22.68
N ASP A 302 -15.05 -1.06 -22.37
CA ASP A 302 -13.88 -0.28 -22.78
C ASP A 302 -13.89 1.19 -22.29
N LYS A 303 -14.65 1.48 -21.24
CA LYS A 303 -14.67 2.79 -20.59
C LYS A 303 -13.60 2.90 -19.50
N GLY A 304 -13.19 4.13 -19.24
CA GLY A 304 -12.34 4.46 -18.09
C GLY A 304 -13.15 4.49 -16.77
N PRO A 305 -12.42 4.53 -15.62
CA PRO A 305 -13.06 4.64 -14.30
C PRO A 305 -13.75 5.99 -14.13
N VAL A 306 -14.92 6.01 -13.49
CA VAL A 306 -15.66 7.26 -13.19
C VAL A 306 -15.08 8.00 -11.99
N LEU A 307 -14.39 7.30 -11.10
CA LEU A 307 -13.68 7.83 -9.93
C LEU A 307 -12.29 7.22 -9.86
N VAL A 308 -11.29 8.06 -9.65
CA VAL A 308 -9.89 7.64 -9.42
C VAL A 308 -9.37 8.30 -8.15
N GLY A 309 -8.81 7.52 -7.22
CA GLY A 309 -8.20 8.03 -5.98
C GLY A 309 -6.69 7.86 -5.95
N GLY A 310 -5.96 8.86 -5.37
CA GLY A 310 -4.50 8.81 -5.20
C GLY A 310 -3.98 9.91 -4.29
N ASP A 311 -2.69 9.82 -3.88
CA ASP A 311 -2.06 10.80 -2.99
C ASP A 311 -0.71 11.32 -3.52
N SER A 312 -0.15 10.70 -4.56
CA SER A 312 1.25 10.88 -4.95
C SER A 312 1.45 11.20 -6.43
N ASN A 313 2.69 11.57 -6.78
CA ASN A 313 3.08 11.76 -8.18
C ASN A 313 2.94 10.46 -9.01
N GLY A 314 3.03 9.30 -8.35
CA GLY A 314 2.84 8.00 -8.97
C GLY A 314 1.43 7.77 -9.50
N ASP A 315 0.42 8.47 -8.93
CA ASP A 315 -0.99 8.33 -9.27
C ASP A 315 -1.45 9.32 -10.32
N VAL A 316 -0.67 10.39 -10.55
CA VAL A 316 -1.04 11.43 -11.53
C VAL A 316 -1.37 10.85 -12.89
N PRO A 317 -0.60 9.87 -13.45
CA PRO A 317 -0.96 9.27 -14.71
C PRO A 317 -2.40 8.72 -14.74
N MET A 318 -2.82 7.94 -13.72
CA MET A 318 -4.18 7.38 -13.71
C MET A 318 -5.26 8.43 -13.42
N LEU A 319 -4.95 9.49 -12.64
CA LEU A 319 -5.87 10.60 -12.37
C LEU A 319 -6.23 11.42 -13.61
N ILE A 320 -5.34 11.46 -14.61
CA ILE A 320 -5.51 12.30 -15.81
C ILE A 320 -5.83 11.52 -17.10
N ALA A 321 -5.59 10.20 -17.13
CA ALA A 321 -5.54 9.42 -18.37
C ALA A 321 -6.89 9.14 -19.04
N PHE A 322 -8.01 9.22 -18.30
CA PHE A 322 -9.30 8.75 -18.78
C PHE A 322 -10.31 9.91 -18.90
N ASP A 323 -10.90 10.06 -20.07
CA ASP A 323 -11.93 11.08 -20.32
C ASP A 323 -13.22 10.77 -19.56
N ASP A 324 -13.51 9.49 -19.28
CA ASP A 324 -14.67 9.05 -18.51
C ASP A 324 -14.61 9.41 -17.02
N THR A 325 -13.43 9.74 -16.49
CA THR A 325 -13.24 10.08 -15.08
C THR A 325 -13.98 11.35 -14.73
N ARG A 326 -15.06 11.19 -13.96
CA ARG A 326 -15.85 12.30 -13.44
C ARG A 326 -15.08 13.05 -12.36
N HIS A 327 -14.48 12.30 -11.40
CA HIS A 327 -13.71 12.89 -10.33
C HIS A 327 -12.40 12.15 -10.07
N GLY A 328 -11.33 12.93 -9.83
CA GLY A 328 -10.07 12.50 -9.23
C GLY A 328 -10.05 12.89 -7.77
N LEU A 329 -10.16 11.93 -6.84
CA LEU A 329 -10.07 12.13 -5.41
C LEU A 329 -8.61 12.13 -4.98
N ILE A 330 -8.13 13.24 -4.43
CA ILE A 330 -6.77 13.39 -3.93
C ILE A 330 -6.82 13.42 -2.40
N ILE A 331 -6.10 12.52 -1.75
CA ILE A 331 -5.90 12.56 -0.31
C ILE A 331 -4.70 13.47 -0.02
N ASP A 332 -4.93 14.52 0.78
CA ASP A 332 -3.91 15.52 1.11
C ASP A 332 -2.98 15.00 2.21
N VAL A 333 -1.84 14.47 1.81
CA VAL A 333 -0.77 14.02 2.72
C VAL A 333 0.37 15.04 2.84
N GLY A 334 0.12 16.30 2.45
CA GLY A 334 1.10 17.37 2.58
C GLY A 334 2.14 17.42 1.46
N ARG A 335 1.83 16.94 0.25
CA ARG A 335 2.77 17.02 -0.89
C ARG A 335 3.02 18.46 -1.32
N SER A 336 4.26 18.75 -1.76
CA SER A 336 4.64 20.07 -2.26
C SER A 336 3.68 20.57 -3.36
N PRO A 337 3.20 21.82 -3.30
CA PRO A 337 2.36 22.42 -4.35
C PRO A 337 3.00 22.40 -5.75
N GLU A 338 4.34 22.40 -5.83
CA GLU A 338 5.10 22.36 -7.08
C GLU A 338 5.17 20.94 -7.68
N SER A 339 4.87 19.92 -6.89
CA SER A 339 4.81 18.54 -7.37
C SER A 339 3.66 18.33 -8.36
N LYS A 340 3.70 17.24 -9.15
CA LYS A 340 2.63 16.95 -10.13
C LYS A 340 1.28 16.83 -9.43
N ILE A 341 1.19 16.05 -8.35
CA ILE A 341 -0.05 15.87 -7.58
C ILE A 341 -0.44 17.16 -6.85
N GLY A 342 0.52 17.92 -6.31
CA GLY A 342 0.28 19.20 -5.64
C GLY A 342 -0.37 20.24 -6.54
N ARG A 343 -0.05 20.24 -7.84
CA ARG A 343 -0.74 21.12 -8.81
C ARG A 343 -2.20 20.73 -9.02
N LEU A 344 -2.52 19.43 -9.04
CA LEU A 344 -3.93 18.96 -9.11
C LEU A 344 -4.67 19.31 -7.81
N ALA A 345 -4.02 19.15 -6.65
CA ALA A 345 -4.56 19.54 -5.36
C ALA A 345 -4.82 21.06 -5.29
N THR A 346 -3.91 21.88 -5.83
CA THR A 346 -4.10 23.34 -5.94
C THR A 346 -5.31 23.68 -6.80
N GLN A 347 -5.46 23.02 -7.96
CA GLN A 347 -6.63 23.19 -8.81
C GLN A 347 -7.94 22.83 -8.08
N ALA A 348 -7.96 21.75 -7.30
CA ALA A 348 -9.12 21.35 -6.51
C ALA A 348 -9.49 22.44 -5.48
N ARG A 349 -8.50 23.02 -4.78
CA ARG A 349 -8.70 24.14 -3.83
C ARG A 349 -9.27 25.38 -4.52
N GLU A 350 -8.67 25.81 -5.62
CA GLU A 350 -9.11 26.98 -6.40
C GLU A 350 -10.54 26.83 -6.90
N GLN A 351 -10.97 25.62 -7.24
CA GLN A 351 -12.32 25.29 -7.67
C GLN A 351 -13.25 24.90 -6.50
N ASN A 352 -12.80 25.06 -5.26
CA ASN A 352 -13.57 24.71 -4.07
C ASN A 352 -14.21 23.32 -4.16
N ASN A 353 -13.44 22.32 -4.60
CA ASN A 353 -13.88 20.91 -4.76
C ASN A 353 -15.15 20.73 -5.61
N THR A 354 -15.41 21.62 -6.60
CA THR A 354 -16.56 21.49 -7.52
C THR A 354 -16.16 21.06 -8.93
N GLY A 355 -14.86 20.96 -9.20
CA GLY A 355 -14.31 20.59 -10.50
C GLY A 355 -14.07 19.10 -10.67
N ARG A 356 -13.15 18.78 -11.59
CA ARG A 356 -12.72 17.39 -11.83
C ARG A 356 -11.97 16.80 -10.63
N TYR A 357 -11.12 17.59 -9.97
CA TYR A 357 -10.33 17.14 -8.84
C TYR A 357 -10.98 17.55 -7.52
N LEU A 358 -10.96 16.63 -6.58
CA LEU A 358 -11.48 16.78 -5.23
C LEU A 358 -10.32 16.57 -4.26
N LEU A 359 -10.10 17.49 -3.33
CA LEU A 359 -9.05 17.39 -2.33
C LEU A 359 -9.65 17.10 -0.97
N GLN A 360 -9.38 15.92 -0.44
CA GLN A 360 -9.80 15.47 0.88
C GLN A 360 -8.61 15.58 1.84
N PRO A 361 -8.72 16.29 2.96
CA PRO A 361 -7.73 16.23 4.03
C PRO A 361 -7.51 14.80 4.52
N ASN A 362 -6.29 14.47 4.90
CA ASN A 362 -5.98 13.15 5.45
C ASN A 362 -6.88 12.84 6.66
N PHE A 363 -7.43 11.63 6.72
CA PHE A 363 -8.37 11.22 7.76
C PHE A 363 -7.75 11.08 9.16
N ALA A 364 -6.45 10.82 9.22
CA ALA A 364 -5.70 10.80 10.47
C ALA A 364 -4.41 11.60 10.32
N PRO A 365 -4.46 12.94 10.47
CA PRO A 365 -3.26 13.75 10.42
C PRO A 365 -2.29 13.31 11.51
N ILE A 366 -1.04 13.05 11.13
CA ILE A 366 0.01 12.61 12.04
C ILE A 366 0.31 13.76 13.00
N ARG A 367 0.28 13.50 14.31
CA ARG A 367 0.79 14.45 15.29
C ARG A 367 2.32 14.47 15.17
N GLY A 368 2.87 15.55 14.61
CA GLY A 368 4.31 15.78 14.53
C GLY A 368 4.94 15.54 13.16
N ALA A 369 4.20 15.64 12.06
CA ALA A 369 4.83 15.76 10.74
C ALA A 369 5.81 16.93 10.77
N VAL A 370 7.08 16.63 10.89
CA VAL A 370 8.18 17.59 10.62
C VAL A 370 8.13 17.77 9.12
N ASP A 371 8.00 19.01 8.67
CA ASP A 371 8.12 19.34 7.25
C ASP A 371 9.31 18.56 6.69
N GLY A 372 9.05 17.67 5.73
CA GLY A 372 10.09 16.88 5.10
C GLY A 372 11.10 17.77 4.42
N GLY A 373 12.08 18.17 5.19
CA GLY A 373 13.31 18.72 4.67
C GLY A 373 14.07 17.56 4.08
N GLY A 374 14.13 17.51 2.75
CA GLY A 374 14.99 16.58 2.03
C GLY A 374 16.42 16.66 2.57
N ILE A 375 17.07 15.49 2.66
CA ILE A 375 18.49 15.34 2.90
C ILE A 375 19.25 15.82 1.67
#